data_6b9ce4fe88cca1a7cf50e0f4f1498ec3
#
_entry.id   6b9ce4fe88cca1a7cf50e0f4f1498ec3
#
_cell.length_a   1.000
_cell.length_b   1.000
_cell.length_c   1.000
_cell.angle_alpha   90.00
_cell.angle_beta   90.00
_cell.angle_gamma   90.00
#
_symmetry.space_group_name_H-M   'P 1'
#
loop_
_entity.id
_entity.type
_entity.pdbx_description
1 polymer ?
#
loop_
_entity_poly.entity_id
_entity_poly.type
_entity_poly.pdbx_seq_one_letter_code
_entity_poly.pdbx_strand_id
1 'polypeptide(L)'
;PFGGKDVPPFGSGLPVSTQDTHPKRIFREKEQELSKRLITTVNRARKAFSLKPVNFDLLKMPYSPWLNLVATHEAIDIPRYNLGPNTVYVGPIFMNMGINRSSFPYDELCEDKYKIYVSLGTVFNDKPKIYQDIIRALQENPHYQIIVSAGGAYDKISRKRYNSNVMLFQSVPQ
;
A
#
# COMPACT_ATOMS: atom_id res chain seq x y z
N PRO A 1 -13.03 3.74 3.25
CA PRO A 1 -13.60 4.45 2.13
C PRO A 1 -12.78 5.70 1.82
N PHE A 2 -12.34 5.78 0.56
CA PHE A 2 -11.57 6.92 0.08
C PHE A 2 -12.57 8.05 -0.25
N GLY A 3 -12.66 9.04 0.61
CA GLY A 3 -13.39 10.25 0.31
C GLY A 3 -14.67 10.45 1.10
N GLY A 4 -14.79 11.63 1.64
CA GLY A 4 -15.96 12.25 2.25
C GLY A 4 -15.78 13.75 2.11
N LYS A 5 -16.78 14.53 2.44
CA LYS A 5 -16.67 16.00 2.44
C LYS A 5 -15.58 16.46 3.42
N ASP A 6 -15.37 15.70 4.48
CA ASP A 6 -14.52 16.03 5.62
C ASP A 6 -13.09 15.44 5.48
N VAL A 7 -12.85 14.65 4.44
CA VAL A 7 -11.55 14.01 4.21
C VAL A 7 -10.88 14.62 2.99
N PRO A 8 -9.58 14.94 3.04
CA PRO A 8 -8.84 15.39 1.87
C PRO A 8 -8.91 14.35 0.75
N PRO A 9 -8.91 14.78 -0.51
CA PRO A 9 -8.88 13.86 -1.65
C PRO A 9 -7.67 12.94 -1.59
N PHE A 10 -7.83 11.69 -2.02
CA PHE A 10 -6.78 10.69 -2.02
C PHE A 10 -5.56 11.18 -2.81
N GLY A 11 -4.36 11.02 -2.24
CA GLY A 11 -3.11 11.44 -2.87
C GLY A 11 -2.89 12.96 -2.94
N SER A 12 -3.74 13.76 -2.32
CA SER A 12 -3.60 15.23 -2.32
C SER A 12 -2.43 15.73 -1.46
N GLY A 13 -2.02 14.95 -0.45
CA GLY A 13 -1.07 15.42 0.57
C GLY A 13 -1.58 16.55 1.46
N LEU A 14 -2.86 16.90 1.34
CA LEU A 14 -3.46 17.98 2.13
C LEU A 14 -3.72 17.53 3.56
N PRO A 15 -3.44 18.35 4.57
CA PRO A 15 -3.83 18.08 5.95
C PRO A 15 -5.35 17.96 6.11
N VAL A 16 -5.79 17.13 7.06
CA VAL A 16 -7.22 16.98 7.39
C VAL A 16 -7.86 18.30 7.79
N SER A 17 -7.09 19.14 8.48
CA SER A 17 -7.50 20.48 8.91
C SER A 17 -7.63 21.52 7.78
N THR A 18 -7.25 21.17 6.54
CA THR A 18 -7.31 22.14 5.43
C THR A 18 -8.75 22.57 5.18
N GLN A 19 -9.03 23.83 5.42
CA GLN A 19 -10.33 24.43 5.11
C GLN A 19 -10.39 25.02 3.70
N ASP A 20 -9.23 25.22 3.05
CA ASP A 20 -9.18 25.75 1.69
C ASP A 20 -9.84 24.77 0.70
N THR A 21 -10.89 25.26 0.06
CA THR A 21 -11.68 24.50 -0.89
C THR A 21 -11.04 24.42 -2.27
N HIS A 22 -10.15 25.36 -2.62
CA HIS A 22 -9.57 25.44 -3.96
C HIS A 22 -8.65 24.23 -4.29
N PRO A 23 -7.61 23.92 -3.51
CA PRO A 23 -6.79 22.74 -3.77
C PRO A 23 -7.60 21.44 -3.67
N LYS A 24 -8.56 21.36 -2.71
CA LYS A 24 -9.46 20.19 -2.62
C LYS A 24 -10.28 20.00 -3.90
N ARG A 25 -10.74 21.08 -4.52
CA ARG A 25 -11.52 21.02 -5.77
C ARG A 25 -10.69 20.46 -6.93
N ILE A 26 -9.47 20.96 -7.12
CA ILE A 26 -8.57 20.50 -8.19
C ILE A 26 -8.31 18.99 -8.09
N PHE A 27 -8.03 18.50 -6.88
CA PHE A 27 -7.80 17.06 -6.68
C PHE A 27 -9.07 16.23 -6.90
N ARG A 28 -10.25 16.73 -6.50
CA ARG A 28 -11.53 16.07 -6.75
C ARG A 28 -11.87 15.98 -8.23
N GLU A 29 -11.56 17.00 -9.01
CA GLU A 29 -11.74 16.97 -10.47
C GLU A 29 -10.85 15.90 -11.10
N LYS A 30 -9.60 15.76 -10.66
CA LYS A 30 -8.69 14.67 -11.08
C LYS A 30 -9.19 13.29 -10.66
N GLU A 31 -9.68 13.14 -9.44
CA GLU A 31 -10.30 11.90 -8.97
C GLU A 31 -11.50 11.50 -9.83
N GLN A 32 -12.37 12.46 -10.17
CA GLN A 32 -13.52 12.21 -11.03
C GLN A 32 -13.11 11.81 -12.45
N GLU A 33 -12.08 12.45 -13.01
CA GLU A 33 -11.57 12.08 -14.33
C GLU A 33 -10.98 10.65 -14.31
N LEU A 34 -10.21 10.30 -13.29
CA LEU A 34 -9.68 8.95 -13.11
C LEU A 34 -10.82 7.93 -12.95
N SER A 35 -11.83 8.25 -12.15
CA SER A 35 -13.00 7.38 -11.97
C SER A 35 -13.73 7.14 -13.28
N LYS A 36 -13.92 8.16 -14.11
CA LYS A 36 -14.53 8.01 -15.45
C LYS A 36 -13.75 7.07 -16.35
N ARG A 37 -12.43 7.18 -16.37
CA ARG A 37 -11.54 6.27 -17.14
C ARG A 37 -11.65 4.83 -16.65
N LEU A 38 -11.62 4.63 -15.34
CA LEU A 38 -11.74 3.31 -14.71
C LEU A 38 -13.08 2.66 -15.03
N ILE A 39 -14.19 3.41 -14.87
CA ILE A 39 -15.55 2.89 -15.14
C ILE A 39 -15.74 2.53 -16.61
N THR A 40 -15.13 3.29 -17.52
CA THR A 40 -15.13 2.96 -18.95
C THR A 40 -14.44 1.60 -19.20
N THR A 41 -13.32 1.37 -18.56
CA THR A 41 -12.59 0.10 -18.65
C THR A 41 -13.39 -1.06 -18.05
N VAL A 42 -13.97 -0.86 -16.87
CA VAL A 42 -14.85 -1.84 -16.22
C VAL A 42 -16.05 -2.17 -17.09
N ASN A 43 -16.71 -1.17 -17.67
CA ASN A 43 -17.87 -1.37 -18.53
C ASN A 43 -17.53 -2.07 -19.85
N ARG A 44 -16.33 -1.86 -20.38
CA ARG A 44 -15.83 -2.62 -21.52
C ARG A 44 -15.69 -4.11 -21.19
N ALA A 45 -15.10 -4.44 -20.06
CA ALA A 45 -15.00 -5.83 -19.59
C ALA A 45 -16.41 -6.41 -19.33
N ARG A 46 -17.28 -5.67 -18.63
CA ARG A 46 -18.65 -6.12 -18.36
C ARG A 46 -19.43 -6.43 -19.64
N LYS A 47 -19.26 -5.61 -20.68
CA LYS A 47 -19.89 -5.84 -22.00
C LYS A 47 -19.42 -7.17 -22.61
N ALA A 48 -18.13 -7.53 -22.48
CA ALA A 48 -17.62 -8.79 -22.98
C ALA A 48 -18.26 -10.02 -22.29
N PHE A 49 -18.78 -9.84 -21.07
CA PHE A 49 -19.51 -10.88 -20.32
C PHE A 49 -21.04 -10.68 -20.34
N SER A 50 -21.58 -9.89 -21.26
CA SER A 50 -23.01 -9.59 -21.39
C SER A 50 -23.66 -9.03 -20.10
N LEU A 51 -22.87 -8.36 -19.27
CA LEU A 51 -23.32 -7.72 -18.03
C LEU A 51 -23.76 -6.28 -18.28
N LYS A 52 -24.78 -5.83 -17.56
CA LYS A 52 -25.26 -4.44 -17.61
C LYS A 52 -24.13 -3.47 -17.19
N PRO A 53 -23.98 -2.32 -17.83
CA PRO A 53 -23.03 -1.31 -17.42
C PRO A 53 -23.34 -0.81 -16.00
N VAL A 54 -22.29 -0.39 -15.31
CA VAL A 54 -22.39 0.27 -14.01
C VAL A 54 -22.02 1.75 -14.13
N ASN A 55 -22.61 2.56 -13.29
CA ASN A 55 -22.32 3.99 -13.20
C ASN A 55 -22.21 4.39 -11.74
N PHE A 56 -21.03 4.22 -11.18
CA PHE A 56 -20.70 4.65 -9.82
C PHE A 56 -19.26 5.17 -9.78
N ASP A 57 -18.95 5.95 -8.78
CA ASP A 57 -17.58 6.41 -8.55
C ASP A 57 -16.73 5.27 -7.99
N LEU A 58 -15.80 4.75 -8.80
CA LEU A 58 -14.92 3.64 -8.39
C LEU A 58 -13.97 4.00 -7.25
N LEU A 59 -13.72 5.29 -7.03
CA LEU A 59 -12.91 5.77 -5.91
C LEU A 59 -13.75 5.89 -4.62
N LYS A 60 -15.07 5.92 -4.75
CA LYS A 60 -16.01 5.80 -3.64
C LYS A 60 -16.45 4.35 -3.56
N MET A 61 -15.80 3.55 -2.75
CA MET A 61 -16.22 2.17 -2.50
C MET A 61 -17.71 2.11 -2.17
N PRO A 62 -18.49 1.24 -2.84
CA PRO A 62 -19.90 1.09 -2.53
C PRO A 62 -20.04 0.65 -1.06
N TYR A 63 -20.84 1.40 -0.30
CA TYR A 63 -21.23 1.00 1.05
C TYR A 63 -22.30 -0.08 1.01
N SER A 64 -22.14 -1.09 1.84
CA SER A 64 -23.21 -2.01 2.12
C SER A 64 -24.29 -1.31 2.94
N PRO A 65 -25.58 -1.47 2.62
CA PRO A 65 -26.67 -0.95 3.47
C PRO A 65 -26.79 -1.70 4.79
N TRP A 66 -26.15 -2.86 4.93
CA TRP A 66 -26.26 -3.70 6.13
C TRP A 66 -25.05 -3.55 7.06
N LEU A 67 -23.82 -3.76 6.55
CA LEU A 67 -22.63 -3.71 7.37
C LEU A 67 -21.39 -3.39 6.52
N ASN A 68 -20.54 -2.51 7.03
CA ASN A 68 -19.25 -2.17 6.48
C ASN A 68 -18.18 -2.38 7.57
N LEU A 69 -17.21 -3.23 7.30
CA LEU A 69 -16.09 -3.48 8.20
C LEU A 69 -14.87 -2.70 7.74
N VAL A 70 -14.28 -1.93 8.63
CA VAL A 70 -13.06 -1.17 8.37
C VAL A 70 -11.90 -1.91 9.03
N ALA A 71 -11.04 -2.52 8.21
CA ALA A 71 -9.94 -3.37 8.67
C ALA A 71 -8.72 -2.55 9.14
N THR A 72 -8.96 -1.60 10.02
CA THR A 72 -7.94 -0.78 10.70
C THR A 72 -8.45 -0.38 12.09
N HIS A 73 -7.63 0.34 12.85
CA HIS A 73 -8.03 0.90 14.14
C HIS A 73 -8.38 2.38 13.97
N GLU A 74 -9.43 2.84 14.68
CA GLU A 74 -9.91 4.22 14.59
C GLU A 74 -8.80 5.25 14.88
N ALA A 75 -7.92 4.97 15.83
CA ALA A 75 -6.85 5.88 16.23
C ALA A 75 -5.80 6.14 15.15
N ILE A 76 -5.70 5.29 14.13
CA ILE A 76 -4.75 5.44 13.01
C ILE A 76 -5.43 5.77 11.68
N ASP A 77 -6.75 5.83 11.66
CA ASP A 77 -7.50 6.32 10.49
C ASP A 77 -7.64 7.85 10.55
N ILE A 78 -7.92 8.45 9.40
CA ILE A 78 -8.28 9.86 9.32
C ILE A 78 -9.59 10.06 10.10
N PRO A 79 -9.68 11.06 11.02
CA PRO A 79 -10.91 11.31 11.76
C PRO A 79 -12.11 11.49 10.83
N ARG A 80 -13.13 10.69 11.01
CA ARG A 80 -14.35 10.69 10.19
C ARG A 80 -15.56 10.95 11.06
N TYR A 81 -16.16 12.09 10.88
CA TYR A 81 -17.33 12.50 11.67
C TYR A 81 -18.65 11.81 11.26
N ASN A 82 -18.68 11.19 10.07
CA ASN A 82 -19.88 10.58 9.50
C ASN A 82 -19.58 9.21 8.86
N LEU A 83 -19.16 8.25 9.67
CA LEU A 83 -19.01 6.85 9.23
C LEU A 83 -20.38 6.23 9.14
N GLY A 84 -21.42 6.53 8.95
CA GLY A 84 -22.73 5.86 8.88
C GLY A 84 -22.94 4.76 9.96
N PRO A 85 -24.16 4.52 10.38
CA PRO A 85 -24.46 3.65 11.53
C PRO A 85 -24.05 2.18 11.30
N ASN A 86 -23.84 1.77 10.07
CA ASN A 86 -23.53 0.39 9.71
C ASN A 86 -22.02 0.17 9.47
N THR A 87 -21.17 1.07 9.94
CA THR A 87 -19.71 0.97 9.74
C THR A 87 -19.01 0.77 11.06
N VAL A 88 -18.19 -0.29 11.15
CA VAL A 88 -17.49 -0.70 12.37
C VAL A 88 -16.01 -0.90 12.10
N TYR A 89 -15.16 -0.33 12.94
CA TYR A 89 -13.75 -0.65 12.98
C TYR A 89 -13.53 -2.01 13.64
N VAL A 90 -12.83 -2.92 12.94
CA VAL A 90 -12.59 -4.28 13.42
C VAL A 90 -11.11 -4.57 13.67
N GLY A 91 -10.27 -3.56 13.53
CA GLY A 91 -8.83 -3.74 13.60
C GLY A 91 -8.26 -4.42 12.34
N PRO A 92 -6.94 -4.60 12.29
CA PRO A 92 -6.30 -5.28 11.18
C PRO A 92 -6.72 -6.75 11.12
N ILE A 93 -7.08 -7.21 9.93
CA ILE A 93 -7.48 -8.60 9.70
C ILE A 93 -6.25 -9.36 9.22
N PHE A 94 -5.75 -10.28 10.03
CA PHE A 94 -4.66 -11.17 9.69
C PHE A 94 -5.22 -12.55 9.32
N MET A 95 -4.86 -13.03 8.14
CA MET A 95 -5.05 -14.44 7.82
C MET A 95 -3.84 -15.22 8.35
N ASN A 96 -4.08 -16.21 9.20
CA ASN A 96 -3.04 -17.15 9.60
C ASN A 96 -2.79 -18.13 8.42
N MET A 97 -2.19 -17.61 7.36
CA MET A 97 -1.82 -18.37 6.17
C MET A 97 -0.54 -19.15 6.46
N GLY A 98 -0.53 -20.06 7.41
CA GLY A 98 0.60 -20.94 7.72
C GLY A 98 1.91 -20.43 7.14
N ILE A 99 2.53 -19.44 7.80
CA ILE A 99 3.76 -18.83 7.31
C ILE A 99 4.76 -19.95 7.12
N ASN A 100 5.11 -20.24 5.87
CA ASN A 100 6.16 -21.22 5.60
C ASN A 100 7.49 -20.61 6.05
N ARG A 101 7.79 -20.76 7.35
CA ARG A 101 9.01 -20.27 8.00
C ARG A 101 10.27 -20.88 7.40
N SER A 102 10.11 -21.95 6.59
CA SER A 102 11.23 -22.71 6.03
C SER A 102 12.02 -21.97 4.93
N SER A 103 11.53 -20.85 4.41
CA SER A 103 12.16 -20.14 3.29
C SER A 103 13.04 -18.94 3.70
N PHE A 104 13.03 -18.53 4.97
CA PHE A 104 13.85 -17.42 5.44
C PHE A 104 14.92 -17.93 6.42
N PRO A 105 16.20 -17.60 6.21
CA PRO A 105 17.31 -18.09 7.04
C PRO A 105 17.40 -17.27 8.35
N TYR A 106 16.53 -17.59 9.30
CA TYR A 106 16.52 -16.92 10.61
C TYR A 106 17.80 -17.09 11.40
N ASP A 107 18.52 -18.19 11.17
CA ASP A 107 19.81 -18.54 11.75
C ASP A 107 20.96 -17.66 11.24
N GLU A 108 20.80 -17.00 10.11
CA GLU A 108 21.75 -16.02 9.58
C GLU A 108 21.59 -14.62 10.19
N LEU A 109 20.59 -14.41 11.05
CA LEU A 109 20.38 -13.13 11.71
C LEU A 109 21.39 -12.93 12.86
N CYS A 110 22.24 -11.93 12.73
CA CYS A 110 23.25 -11.57 13.74
C CYS A 110 22.59 -10.87 14.94
N GLU A 111 22.66 -11.44 16.13
CA GLU A 111 22.05 -10.84 17.33
C GLU A 111 22.61 -9.44 17.65
N ASP A 112 23.92 -9.24 17.46
CA ASP A 112 24.63 -8.00 17.79
C ASP A 112 24.44 -6.86 16.77
N LYS A 113 23.66 -7.08 15.70
CA LYS A 113 23.42 -6.05 14.66
C LYS A 113 22.00 -5.52 14.70
N TYR A 114 21.84 -4.24 14.36
CA TYR A 114 20.54 -3.65 14.09
C TYR A 114 19.98 -4.22 12.79
N LYS A 115 18.81 -4.83 12.84
CA LYS A 115 18.10 -5.38 11.68
C LYS A 115 17.29 -4.27 11.00
N ILE A 116 17.63 -3.98 9.75
CA ILE A 116 16.93 -2.99 8.94
C ILE A 116 16.17 -3.73 7.85
N TYR A 117 14.84 -3.72 7.92
CA TYR A 117 13.98 -4.28 6.90
C TYR A 117 13.63 -3.23 5.84
N VAL A 118 13.88 -3.56 4.57
CA VAL A 118 13.63 -2.69 3.43
C VAL A 118 12.62 -3.33 2.48
N SER A 119 11.48 -2.69 2.31
CA SER A 119 10.44 -3.12 1.37
C SER A 119 9.68 -1.90 0.83
N LEU A 120 9.29 -1.93 -0.44
CA LEU A 120 8.41 -0.94 -1.06
C LEU A 120 6.95 -1.46 -1.19
N GLY A 121 6.61 -2.50 -0.41
CA GLY A 121 5.29 -3.13 -0.43
C GLY A 121 5.08 -4.04 -1.65
N THR A 122 3.83 -4.32 -1.98
CA THR A 122 3.47 -5.37 -2.95
C THR A 122 3.08 -4.86 -4.34
N VAL A 123 2.72 -3.58 -4.48
CA VAL A 123 2.13 -3.06 -5.73
C VAL A 123 3.14 -2.23 -6.54
N PHE A 124 3.83 -1.28 -5.93
CA PHE A 124 4.73 -0.35 -6.62
C PHE A 124 6.20 -0.61 -6.29
N ASN A 125 6.60 -1.88 -6.20
CA ASN A 125 7.92 -2.30 -5.75
C ASN A 125 8.96 -2.50 -6.86
N ASP A 126 8.60 -2.43 -8.15
CA ASP A 126 9.56 -2.48 -9.25
C ASP A 126 10.30 -1.14 -9.43
N LYS A 127 11.12 -0.80 -8.42
CA LYS A 127 11.92 0.43 -8.35
C LYS A 127 13.38 0.11 -8.01
N PRO A 128 14.14 -0.51 -8.92
CA PRO A 128 15.49 -1.00 -8.64
C PRO A 128 16.43 0.10 -8.16
N LYS A 129 16.31 1.33 -8.70
CA LYS A 129 17.17 2.44 -8.29
C LYS A 129 16.96 2.83 -6.82
N ILE A 130 15.70 2.84 -6.34
CA ILE A 130 15.41 3.19 -4.95
C ILE A 130 16.03 2.17 -4.00
N TYR A 131 15.87 0.88 -4.27
CA TYR A 131 16.51 -0.17 -3.47
C TYR A 131 18.03 -0.02 -3.46
N GLN A 132 18.64 0.20 -4.62
CA GLN A 132 20.10 0.37 -4.72
C GLN A 132 20.61 1.58 -3.94
N ASP A 133 19.90 2.69 -3.97
CA ASP A 133 20.29 3.91 -3.24
C ASP A 133 20.16 3.69 -1.73
N ILE A 134 19.10 3.02 -1.27
CA ILE A 134 18.93 2.65 0.15
C ILE A 134 20.04 1.69 0.60
N ILE A 135 20.27 0.62 -0.15
CA ILE A 135 21.32 -0.36 0.18
C ILE A 135 22.69 0.33 0.24
N ARG A 136 23.01 1.16 -0.75
CA ARG A 136 24.29 1.89 -0.78
C ARG A 136 24.48 2.79 0.43
N ALA A 137 23.41 3.45 0.88
CA ALA A 137 23.48 4.34 2.03
C ALA A 137 23.69 3.59 3.36
N LEU A 138 23.20 2.35 3.45
CA LEU A 138 23.19 1.59 4.70
C LEU A 138 24.32 0.56 4.82
N GLN A 139 24.76 -0.05 3.71
CA GLN A 139 25.66 -1.22 3.74
C GLN A 139 27.05 -0.95 4.29
N GLU A 140 27.50 0.31 4.27
CA GLU A 140 28.83 0.68 4.78
C GLU A 140 28.89 0.69 6.31
N ASN A 141 27.76 0.65 7.00
CA ASN A 141 27.73 0.58 8.45
C ASN A 141 27.77 -0.89 8.92
N PRO A 142 28.87 -1.31 9.59
CA PRO A 142 29.05 -2.71 10.02
C PRO A 142 28.06 -3.15 11.10
N HIS A 143 27.41 -2.20 11.81
CA HIS A 143 26.42 -2.49 12.84
C HIS A 143 25.02 -2.80 12.26
N TYR A 144 24.84 -2.68 10.95
CA TYR A 144 23.55 -2.96 10.31
C TYR A 144 23.57 -4.35 9.64
N GLN A 145 22.46 -5.05 9.76
CA GLN A 145 22.08 -6.17 8.91
C GLN A 145 20.83 -5.77 8.14
N ILE A 146 20.95 -5.76 6.81
CA ILE A 146 19.94 -5.18 5.94
C ILE A 146 19.20 -6.32 5.24
N ILE A 147 17.91 -6.44 5.50
CA ILE A 147 17.04 -7.47 4.94
C ILE A 147 16.15 -6.80 3.92
N VAL A 148 16.35 -7.15 2.65
CA VAL A 148 15.65 -6.49 1.52
C VAL A 148 14.65 -7.44 0.90
N SER A 149 13.36 -7.06 0.93
CA SER A 149 12.29 -7.72 0.17
C SER A 149 12.02 -6.91 -1.10
N ALA A 150 12.65 -7.33 -2.21
CA ALA A 150 12.76 -6.52 -3.42
C ALA A 150 11.56 -6.65 -4.37
N GLY A 151 10.69 -7.66 -4.20
CA GLY A 151 9.52 -7.87 -5.05
C GLY A 151 9.86 -7.93 -6.53
N GLY A 152 9.20 -7.11 -7.35
CA GLY A 152 9.42 -7.04 -8.80
C GLY A 152 10.79 -6.49 -9.23
N ALA A 153 11.52 -5.85 -8.31
CA ALA A 153 12.87 -5.35 -8.62
C ALA A 153 13.97 -6.41 -8.44
N TYR A 154 13.66 -7.58 -7.85
CA TYR A 154 14.64 -8.58 -7.44
C TYR A 154 15.64 -8.94 -8.55
N ASP A 155 15.17 -9.38 -9.72
CA ASP A 155 16.03 -9.82 -10.83
C ASP A 155 16.96 -8.72 -11.36
N LYS A 156 16.54 -7.45 -11.22
CA LYS A 156 17.30 -6.29 -11.67
C LYS A 156 18.42 -5.90 -10.72
N ILE A 157 18.26 -6.21 -9.42
CA ILE A 157 19.23 -5.81 -8.39
C ILE A 157 20.06 -6.97 -7.87
N SER A 158 19.59 -8.22 -7.94
CA SER A 158 20.30 -9.41 -7.46
C SER A 158 21.61 -9.70 -8.21
N ARG A 159 21.75 -9.19 -9.43
CA ARG A 159 22.97 -9.30 -10.22
C ARG A 159 24.11 -8.40 -9.75
N LYS A 160 23.85 -7.48 -8.84
CA LYS A 160 24.86 -6.60 -8.26
C LYS A 160 25.51 -7.24 -7.04
N ARG A 161 26.74 -6.83 -6.77
CA ARG A 161 27.43 -7.23 -5.54
C ARG A 161 27.10 -6.22 -4.44
N TYR A 162 26.78 -6.74 -3.28
CA TYR A 162 26.54 -6.00 -2.06
C TYR A 162 27.46 -6.50 -0.96
N ASN A 163 27.60 -5.73 0.12
CA ASN A 163 28.38 -6.14 1.28
C ASN A 163 27.72 -7.34 1.99
N SER A 164 28.47 -8.10 2.75
CA SER A 164 28.00 -9.33 3.42
C SER A 164 26.89 -9.11 4.45
N ASN A 165 26.66 -7.87 4.85
CA ASN A 165 25.56 -7.51 5.75
C ASN A 165 24.22 -7.25 5.04
N VAL A 166 24.16 -7.46 3.73
CA VAL A 166 22.94 -7.30 2.93
C VAL A 166 22.39 -8.68 2.55
N MET A 167 21.18 -8.96 3.00
CA MET A 167 20.39 -10.16 2.67
C MET A 167 19.30 -9.74 1.69
N LEU A 168 19.36 -10.24 0.46
CA LEU A 168 18.45 -9.85 -0.61
C LEU A 168 17.52 -11.01 -1.00
N PHE A 169 16.23 -10.77 -0.92
CA PHE A 169 15.19 -11.74 -1.24
C PHE A 169 14.17 -11.14 -2.21
N GLN A 170 13.54 -11.98 -3.00
CA GLN A 170 12.37 -11.60 -3.77
C GLN A 170 11.18 -11.30 -2.83
N SER A 171 11.00 -12.13 -1.81
CA SER A 171 9.96 -11.99 -0.80
C SER A 171 10.49 -12.56 0.53
N VAL A 172 10.06 -11.98 1.63
CA VAL A 172 10.29 -12.52 2.99
C VAL A 172 8.95 -12.74 3.68
N PRO A 173 8.85 -13.71 4.59
CA PRO A 173 7.66 -13.88 5.43
C PRO A 173 7.39 -12.61 6.26
N GLN A 174 6.13 -12.17 6.33
CA GLN A 174 5.67 -11.01 7.11
C GLN A 174 4.78 -11.46 8.26
#